data_ee066a64c757ed444b0dfc0326441044
#
_entry.id   ee066a64c757ed444b0dfc0326441044
#
_cell.length_a   1.000
_cell.length_b   1.000
_cell.length_c   1.000
_cell.angle_alpha   90.00
_cell.angle_beta   90.00
_cell.angle_gamma   90.00
#
_symmetry.space_group_name_H-M   'P 1'
#
loop_
_entity.id
_entity.type
_entity.pdbx_description
1 polymer ?
#
loop_
_entity_poly.entity_id
_entity_poly.type
_entity_poly.pdbx_seq_one_letter_code
_entity_poly.pdbx_strand_id
1 'polypeptide(L)'
;MNYDLIIARYGEIGLKSPKIRSRFERKLVKNIKATFECDVERNQGRIYIHPEDFEDGVEKLNRVFGVVSYSPATSTHTTYEEIDETLGSYVEDLIEEGVLDENTKFAIKCRRVGTHDFTSQIGRAHV
;
A
#
# COMPACT_ATOMS: atom_id res chain seq x y z
N MET A 1 10.63 -10.70 -1.85
CA MET A 1 10.25 -9.27 -1.68
C MET A 1 9.89 -9.00 -0.23
N ASN A 2 10.33 -7.87 0.26
CA ASN A 2 10.10 -7.49 1.66
C ASN A 2 9.01 -6.43 1.74
N TYR A 3 7.79 -6.89 1.82
CA TYR A 3 6.67 -5.99 2.08
C TYR A 3 6.58 -5.73 3.59
N ASP A 4 6.31 -4.49 3.96
CA ASP A 4 6.18 -4.10 5.37
C ASP A 4 4.82 -3.52 5.72
N LEU A 5 3.99 -3.29 4.72
CA LEU A 5 2.64 -2.80 4.97
C LEU A 5 1.66 -3.28 3.91
N ILE A 6 0.38 -3.14 4.23
CA ILE A 6 -0.71 -3.47 3.32
C ILE A 6 -1.56 -2.21 3.15
N ILE A 7 -1.86 -1.86 1.91
CA ILE A 7 -2.79 -0.77 1.62
C ILE A 7 -4.13 -1.38 1.29
N ALA A 8 -5.11 -1.17 2.17
CA ALA A 8 -6.46 -1.70 1.99
C ALA A 8 -7.40 -0.63 1.46
N ARG A 9 -8.32 -1.06 0.61
CA ARG A 9 -9.33 -0.22 0.01
C ARG A 9 -10.70 -0.75 0.35
N TYR A 10 -11.64 0.16 0.55
CA TYR A 10 -13.03 -0.17 0.84
C TYR A 10 -13.94 0.38 -0.25
N GLY A 11 -15.18 -0.09 -0.27
CA GLY A 11 -16.10 0.16 -1.39
C GLY A 11 -16.73 1.55 -1.43
N GLU A 12 -17.86 1.63 -2.13
CA GLU A 12 -18.53 2.89 -2.47
C GLU A 12 -18.91 3.79 -1.31
N ILE A 13 -18.94 3.26 -0.10
CA ILE A 13 -19.29 4.06 1.06
C ILE A 13 -18.32 5.23 1.26
N GLY A 14 -17.10 5.12 0.74
CA GLY A 14 -16.13 6.20 0.78
C GLY A 14 -16.55 7.41 -0.06
N LEU A 15 -17.50 7.24 -0.97
CA LEU A 15 -18.03 8.33 -1.80
C LEU A 15 -19.14 9.11 -1.12
N LYS A 16 -19.59 8.66 0.06
CA LYS A 16 -20.62 9.35 0.83
C LYS A 16 -20.02 10.51 1.62
N SER A 17 -20.83 11.16 2.46
CA SER A 17 -20.35 12.32 3.20
C SER A 17 -19.10 12.00 4.03
N PRO A 18 -18.23 12.99 4.28
CA PRO A 18 -17.02 12.77 5.10
C PRO A 18 -17.33 12.20 6.48
N LYS A 19 -18.46 12.56 7.06
CA LYS A 19 -18.86 12.06 8.37
C LYS A 19 -19.17 10.56 8.34
N ILE A 20 -19.91 10.12 7.33
CA ILE A 20 -20.26 8.70 7.16
C ILE A 20 -19.02 7.90 6.83
N ARG A 21 -18.15 8.43 5.96
CA ARG A 21 -16.89 7.79 5.60
C ARG A 21 -16.00 7.59 6.82
N SER A 22 -15.84 8.62 7.65
CA SER A 22 -15.02 8.53 8.85
C SER A 22 -15.55 7.49 9.82
N ARG A 23 -16.85 7.41 9.99
CA ARG A 23 -17.48 6.41 10.85
C ARG A 23 -17.23 5.00 10.35
N PHE A 24 -17.37 4.79 9.06
CA PHE A 24 -17.11 3.51 8.42
C PHE A 24 -15.64 3.10 8.57
N GLU A 25 -14.73 4.03 8.30
CA GLU A 25 -13.29 3.78 8.42
C GLU A 25 -12.90 3.38 9.84
N ARG A 26 -13.42 4.08 10.84
CA ARG A 26 -13.14 3.76 12.24
C ARG A 26 -13.62 2.36 12.60
N LYS A 27 -14.80 1.98 12.12
CA LYS A 27 -15.34 0.63 12.36
C LYS A 27 -14.49 -0.42 11.65
N LEU A 28 -14.08 -0.13 10.41
CA LEU A 28 -13.23 -1.04 9.65
C LEU A 28 -11.87 -1.23 10.33
N VAL A 29 -11.26 -0.16 10.81
CA VAL A 29 -10.00 -0.22 11.57
C VAL A 29 -10.16 -1.09 12.81
N LYS A 30 -11.25 -0.91 13.54
CA LYS A 30 -11.54 -1.73 14.72
C LYS A 30 -11.65 -3.21 14.37
N ASN A 31 -12.33 -3.53 13.28
CA ASN A 31 -12.50 -4.90 12.84
C ASN A 31 -11.17 -5.53 12.41
N ILE A 32 -10.33 -4.77 11.72
CA ILE A 32 -8.99 -5.23 11.31
C ILE A 32 -8.15 -5.53 12.55
N LYS A 33 -8.11 -4.61 13.51
CA LYS A 33 -7.32 -4.79 14.73
C LYS A 33 -7.82 -5.95 15.60
N ALA A 34 -9.11 -6.24 15.54
CA ALA A 34 -9.69 -7.38 16.27
C ALA A 34 -9.36 -8.72 15.60
N THR A 35 -8.98 -8.71 14.33
CA THR A 35 -8.73 -9.93 13.56
C THR A 35 -7.28 -10.38 13.66
N PHE A 36 -6.32 -9.44 13.68
CA PHE A 36 -4.90 -9.77 13.82
C PHE A 36 -4.14 -8.58 14.41
N GLU A 37 -2.95 -8.87 14.94
CA GLU A 37 -2.08 -7.87 15.53
C GLU A 37 -1.49 -6.96 14.45
N CYS A 38 -1.77 -5.67 14.53
CA CYS A 38 -1.28 -4.70 13.56
C CYS A 38 -1.47 -3.27 14.06
N ASP A 39 -0.70 -2.35 13.47
CA ASP A 39 -0.96 -0.93 13.57
C ASP A 39 -1.69 -0.49 12.31
N VAL A 40 -2.64 0.43 12.46
CA VAL A 40 -3.48 0.87 11.35
C VAL A 40 -3.54 2.39 11.32
N GLU A 41 -3.30 2.96 10.14
CA GLU A 41 -3.43 4.39 9.90
C GLU A 41 -4.44 4.64 8.79
N ARG A 42 -5.17 5.76 8.88
CA ARG A 42 -6.12 6.19 7.86
C ARG A 42 -5.60 7.46 7.22
N ASN A 43 -5.59 7.50 5.90
CA ASN A 43 -5.18 8.71 5.19
C ASN A 43 -5.82 8.75 3.81
N GLN A 44 -6.53 9.83 3.52
CA GLN A 44 -7.07 10.12 2.20
C GLN A 44 -7.86 8.97 1.54
N GLY A 45 -8.74 8.36 2.31
CA GLY A 45 -9.60 7.30 1.80
C GLY A 45 -8.93 5.93 1.70
N ARG A 46 -7.74 5.79 2.23
CA ARG A 46 -7.01 4.52 2.27
C ARG A 46 -6.69 4.12 3.69
N ILE A 47 -6.55 2.82 3.89
CA ILE A 47 -6.21 2.23 5.18
C ILE A 47 -4.84 1.58 5.04
N TYR A 48 -3.88 2.03 5.84
CA TYR A 48 -2.51 1.53 5.85
C TYR A 48 -2.34 0.62 7.05
N ILE A 49 -2.06 -0.65 6.79
CA ILE A 49 -1.97 -1.69 7.81
C ILE A 49 -0.53 -2.15 7.94
N HIS A 50 0.01 -2.08 9.15
CA HIS A 50 1.35 -2.58 9.48
C HIS A 50 1.19 -3.83 10.34
N PRO A 51 1.09 -5.03 9.74
CA PRO A 51 0.89 -6.26 10.51
C PRO A 51 2.19 -6.65 11.22
N GLU A 52 2.04 -7.25 12.39
CA GLU A 52 3.17 -7.81 13.11
C GLU A 52 3.74 -9.01 12.37
N ASP A 53 2.87 -9.88 11.86
CA ASP A 53 3.21 -10.97 10.96
C ASP A 53 2.53 -10.71 9.62
N PHE A 54 3.33 -10.41 8.60
CA PHE A 54 2.82 -9.98 7.30
C PHE A 54 1.97 -11.06 6.62
N GLU A 55 2.47 -12.29 6.57
CA GLU A 55 1.75 -13.39 5.89
C GLU A 55 0.45 -13.75 6.59
N ASP A 56 0.48 -13.79 7.92
CA ASP A 56 -0.72 -14.03 8.73
C ASP A 56 -1.73 -12.90 8.52
N GLY A 57 -1.26 -11.65 8.49
CA GLY A 57 -2.11 -10.49 8.26
C GLY A 57 -2.80 -10.54 6.91
N VAL A 58 -2.08 -10.88 5.85
CA VAL A 58 -2.65 -11.01 4.51
C VAL A 58 -3.73 -12.09 4.48
N GLU A 59 -3.47 -13.24 5.08
CA GLU A 59 -4.43 -14.33 5.12
C GLU A 59 -5.70 -13.92 5.87
N LYS A 60 -5.55 -13.32 7.03
CA LYS A 60 -6.69 -12.92 7.86
C LYS A 60 -7.46 -11.74 7.29
N LEU A 61 -6.79 -10.86 6.55
CA LEU A 61 -7.44 -9.71 5.94
C LEU A 61 -8.51 -10.12 4.93
N ASN A 62 -8.35 -11.26 4.29
CA ASN A 62 -9.36 -11.81 3.38
C ASN A 62 -10.71 -12.08 4.06
N ARG A 63 -10.72 -12.18 5.37
CA ARG A 63 -11.91 -12.46 6.17
C ARG A 63 -12.54 -11.20 6.75
N VAL A 64 -11.92 -10.05 6.57
CA VAL A 64 -12.45 -8.79 7.13
C VAL A 64 -13.51 -8.23 6.19
N PHE A 65 -14.73 -8.11 6.71
CA PHE A 65 -15.82 -7.51 5.95
C PHE A 65 -15.56 -6.03 5.73
N GLY A 66 -15.80 -5.57 4.52
CA GLY A 66 -15.64 -4.16 4.15
C GLY A 66 -14.38 -3.87 3.36
N VAL A 67 -13.40 -4.78 3.35
CA VAL A 67 -12.22 -4.64 2.51
C VAL A 67 -12.54 -5.19 1.12
N VAL A 68 -12.47 -4.33 0.12
CA VAL A 68 -12.77 -4.69 -1.28
C VAL A 68 -11.52 -5.20 -1.97
N SER A 69 -10.40 -4.54 -1.75
CA SER A 69 -9.11 -4.94 -2.31
C SER A 69 -7.99 -4.49 -1.40
N TYR A 70 -6.83 -5.11 -1.54
CA TYR A 70 -5.64 -4.70 -0.82
C TYR A 70 -4.41 -4.93 -1.68
N SER A 71 -3.34 -4.21 -1.37
CA SER A 71 -2.05 -4.36 -2.05
C SER A 71 -0.94 -4.44 -1.02
N PRO A 72 -0.06 -5.44 -1.11
CA PRO A 72 1.20 -5.41 -0.35
C PRO A 72 2.04 -4.23 -0.81
N ALA A 73 2.77 -3.62 0.11
CA ALA A 73 3.57 -2.45 -0.21
C ALA A 73 4.85 -2.42 0.63
N THR A 74 5.80 -1.66 0.15
CA THR A 74 7.06 -1.41 0.86
C THR A 74 7.16 0.08 1.10
N SER A 75 7.40 0.47 2.35
CA SER A 75 7.59 1.87 2.70
C SER A 75 9.04 2.30 2.53
N THR A 76 9.23 3.59 2.31
CA THR A 76 10.56 4.21 2.26
C THR A 76 10.44 5.65 2.72
N HIS A 77 11.56 6.25 3.11
CA HIS A 77 11.59 7.67 3.42
C HIS A 77 11.41 8.49 2.14
N THR A 78 10.90 9.71 2.29
CA THR A 78 10.54 10.55 1.14
C THR A 78 11.75 11.35 0.65
N THR A 79 12.84 10.66 0.34
CA THR A 79 14.02 11.25 -0.30
C THR A 79 14.25 10.57 -1.63
N TYR A 80 14.81 11.30 -2.58
CA TYR A 80 15.07 10.76 -3.92
C TYR A 80 15.95 9.51 -3.84
N GLU A 81 17.02 9.58 -3.05
CA GLU A 81 17.99 8.49 -2.95
C GLU A 81 17.37 7.22 -2.39
N GLU A 82 16.56 7.36 -1.36
CA GLU A 82 15.92 6.20 -0.72
C GLU A 82 14.81 5.61 -1.59
N ILE A 83 14.06 6.47 -2.29
CA ILE A 83 13.04 6.00 -3.24
C ILE A 83 13.71 5.23 -4.38
N ASP A 84 14.79 5.75 -4.93
CA ASP A 84 15.53 5.11 -6.00
C ASP A 84 16.07 3.75 -5.58
N GLU A 85 16.71 3.69 -4.42
CA GLU A 85 17.26 2.45 -3.89
C GLU A 85 16.17 1.40 -3.64
N THR A 86 15.08 1.81 -3.00
CA THR A 86 13.97 0.90 -2.68
C THR A 86 13.30 0.39 -3.95
N LEU A 87 13.07 1.26 -4.92
CA LEU A 87 12.46 0.88 -6.19
C LEU A 87 13.36 -0.06 -6.98
N GLY A 88 14.67 0.22 -7.04
CA GLY A 88 15.63 -0.65 -7.71
C GLY A 88 15.68 -2.04 -7.10
N SER A 89 15.74 -2.11 -5.78
CA SER A 89 15.72 -3.38 -5.05
C SER A 89 14.44 -4.16 -5.30
N TYR A 90 13.31 -3.48 -5.33
CA TYR A 90 12.02 -4.09 -5.60
C TYR A 90 11.98 -4.71 -7.01
N VAL A 91 12.45 -3.98 -8.00
CA VAL A 91 12.51 -4.47 -9.38
C VAL A 91 13.43 -5.68 -9.50
N GLU A 92 14.59 -5.65 -8.85
CA GLU A 92 15.52 -6.79 -8.82
C GLU A 92 14.87 -8.04 -8.21
N ASP A 93 14.14 -7.88 -7.12
CA ASP A 93 13.41 -8.98 -6.49
C ASP A 93 12.37 -9.58 -7.44
N LEU A 94 11.65 -8.74 -8.19
CA LEU A 94 10.69 -9.21 -9.18
C LEU A 94 11.36 -10.01 -10.30
N ILE A 95 12.54 -9.62 -10.71
CA ILE A 95 13.32 -10.35 -11.72
C ILE A 95 13.76 -11.70 -11.16
N GLU A 96 14.29 -11.74 -9.95
CA GLU A 96 14.72 -12.98 -9.31
C GLU A 96 13.57 -13.96 -9.11
N GLU A 97 12.39 -13.47 -8.79
CA GLU A 97 11.21 -14.31 -8.57
C GLU A 97 10.52 -14.72 -9.89
N GLY A 98 11.03 -14.26 -11.02
CA GLY A 98 10.47 -14.61 -12.32
C GLY A 98 9.21 -13.86 -12.70
N VAL A 99 8.84 -12.84 -11.95
CA VAL A 99 7.67 -11.99 -12.26
C VAL A 99 7.97 -11.08 -13.44
N LEU A 100 9.20 -10.57 -13.51
CA LEU A 100 9.68 -9.75 -14.62
C LEU A 100 10.80 -10.46 -15.36
N ASP A 101 10.77 -10.41 -16.68
CA ASP A 101 11.84 -10.88 -17.55
C ASP A 101 12.03 -9.91 -18.73
N GLU A 102 12.93 -10.22 -19.65
CA GLU A 102 13.21 -9.35 -20.79
C GLU A 102 12.02 -9.13 -21.72
N ASN A 103 11.01 -10.00 -21.66
CA ASN A 103 9.80 -9.90 -22.48
C ASN A 103 8.63 -9.25 -21.75
N THR A 104 8.78 -8.96 -20.47
CA THR A 104 7.71 -8.40 -19.67
C THR A 104 7.59 -6.90 -19.87
N LYS A 105 6.39 -6.45 -20.19
CA LYS A 105 6.08 -5.03 -20.26
C LYS A 105 5.54 -4.57 -18.93
N PHE A 106 6.06 -3.48 -18.41
CA PHE A 106 5.56 -2.91 -17.16
C PHE A 106 5.62 -1.38 -17.22
N ALA A 107 4.89 -0.75 -16.32
CA ALA A 107 4.89 0.70 -16.19
C ALA A 107 4.92 1.07 -14.72
N ILE A 108 5.57 2.19 -14.42
CA ILE A 108 5.59 2.77 -13.09
C ILE A 108 4.66 3.97 -13.10
N LYS A 109 3.69 3.96 -12.20
CA LYS A 109 2.80 5.09 -11.98
C LYS A 109 3.23 5.79 -10.71
N CYS A 110 3.52 7.08 -10.82
CA CYS A 110 3.91 7.88 -9.67
C CYS A 110 2.80 8.86 -9.34
N ARG A 111 2.32 8.80 -8.09
CA ARG A 111 1.33 9.74 -7.57
C ARG A 111 1.96 10.49 -6.41
N ARG A 112 1.95 11.82 -6.51
CA ARG A 112 2.47 12.68 -5.45
C ARG A 112 1.30 13.28 -4.66
N VAL A 113 1.38 13.16 -3.34
CA VAL A 113 0.37 13.72 -2.43
C VAL A 113 1.12 14.55 -1.38
N GLY A 114 0.66 15.77 -1.13
CA GLY A 114 1.31 16.69 -0.21
C GLY A 114 2.47 17.45 -0.84
N THR A 115 3.41 17.93 -0.01
CA THR A 115 4.55 18.73 -0.45
C THR A 115 5.82 17.90 -0.42
N HIS A 116 6.54 17.89 -1.54
CA HIS A 116 7.78 17.13 -1.71
C HIS A 116 8.81 17.94 -2.48
N ASP A 117 10.09 17.55 -2.34
CA ASP A 117 11.21 18.19 -3.02
C ASP A 117 11.39 17.73 -4.46
N PHE A 118 10.55 16.82 -4.93
CA PHE A 118 10.64 16.23 -6.28
C PHE A 118 9.27 16.19 -6.93
N THR A 119 9.25 15.94 -8.24
CA THR A 119 8.02 15.79 -9.02
C THR A 119 7.70 14.33 -9.25
N SER A 120 6.48 14.03 -9.72
CA SER A 120 6.07 12.66 -10.04
C SER A 120 6.86 12.04 -11.19
N GLN A 121 7.57 12.83 -11.97
CA GLN A 121 8.41 12.34 -13.07
C GLN A 121 9.61 11.53 -12.59
N ILE A 122 10.05 11.70 -11.35
CA ILE A 122 11.15 10.94 -10.77
C ILE A 122 10.88 9.43 -10.85
N GLY A 123 9.68 8.99 -10.52
CA GLY A 123 9.34 7.56 -10.60
C GLY A 123 9.41 7.01 -12.01
N ARG A 124 9.16 7.84 -13.01
CA ARG A 124 9.18 7.43 -14.41
C ARG A 124 10.60 7.36 -14.97
N ALA A 125 11.52 8.08 -14.39
CA ALA A 125 12.91 8.11 -14.85
C ALA A 125 13.67 6.81 -14.60
N HIS A 126 13.14 5.94 -13.73
CA HIS A 126 13.78 4.70 -13.31
C HIS A 126 13.19 3.44 -13.97
N VAL A 127 12.38 3.60 -14.95
CA VAL A 127 11.74 2.48 -15.67
C VAL A 127 12.71 1.79 -16.62
#